data_9eb4a1ee44731e89d3967b9909e220ec
#
_entry.id   9eb4a1ee44731e89d3967b9909e220ec
#
_cell.length_a   1.000
_cell.length_b   1.000
_cell.length_c   1.000
_cell.angle_alpha   90.00
_cell.angle_beta   90.00
_cell.angle_gamma   90.00
#
_symmetry.space_group_name_H-M   'P 1'
#
loop_
_entity.id
_entity.type
_entity.pdbx_description
1 polymer ?
#
loop_
_entity_poly.entity_id
_entity_poly.type
_entity_poly.pdbx_seq_one_letter_code
_entity_poly.pdbx_strand_id
1 'polypeptide(L)'
;MAVNVMCMKNYLTIDIGRNWLRYALISEKIDVYKTGKEQLNSFTSREDLFTTIKKITDSFCLRTDSLAITMPGIIDTDSGMAYSAGIYRFIRNEPLAREISEYTGMKTIILNDAKAAALAEVGYGSLKGVHTGVMVMLLGTGIGGAIIHDGKIFNGAHFGAGEFSYLTDSTQRAADNSDMFALSCSLNGLVSVVKEVTHHENMNILKIMFGLSKGKEDIIEGVKVYCARLANYIYNIQCVVDASTFVISGNITDEPTFMQIIQDAIDERFSNDTYQNIFQPVIRGVTFHEDARKYGAVYAYKELEKKGKI
;
A
#
# COMPACT_ATOMS: atom_id res chain seq x y z
N MET A 1 -26.30 -18.96 -35.38
CA MET A 1 -25.53 -17.77 -34.91
C MET A 1 -24.74 -18.27 -33.69
N ALA A 2 -23.43 -18.46 -33.86
CA ALA A 2 -22.56 -18.81 -32.75
C ALA A 2 -22.40 -17.54 -31.89
N VAL A 3 -22.94 -17.56 -30.68
CA VAL A 3 -22.66 -16.53 -29.66
C VAL A 3 -21.18 -16.66 -29.36
N ASN A 4 -20.39 -15.72 -29.84
CA ASN A 4 -18.98 -15.55 -29.45
C ASN A 4 -19.01 -15.20 -27.95
N VAL A 5 -18.97 -16.21 -27.08
CA VAL A 5 -18.65 -16.02 -25.67
C VAL A 5 -17.18 -15.59 -25.66
N MET A 6 -16.94 -14.29 -25.71
CA MET A 6 -15.64 -13.73 -25.44
C MET A 6 -15.22 -14.27 -24.05
N CYS A 7 -14.32 -15.24 -24.03
CA CYS A 7 -13.78 -15.78 -22.80
C CYS A 7 -13.09 -14.61 -22.09
N MET A 8 -13.68 -14.12 -20.99
CA MET A 8 -13.10 -13.01 -20.24
C MET A 8 -11.69 -13.39 -19.79
N LYS A 9 -10.74 -12.49 -20.00
CA LYS A 9 -9.38 -12.71 -19.55
C LYS A 9 -9.31 -12.70 -18.03
N ASN A 10 -8.56 -13.64 -17.49
CA ASN A 10 -8.32 -13.78 -16.07
C ASN A 10 -6.86 -13.50 -15.76
N TYR A 11 -6.62 -13.05 -14.53
CA TYR A 11 -5.31 -12.75 -13.99
C TYR A 11 -5.15 -13.46 -12.65
N LEU A 12 -4.03 -14.12 -12.47
CA LEU A 12 -3.61 -14.60 -11.16
C LEU A 12 -2.81 -13.49 -10.48
N THR A 13 -3.26 -13.07 -9.31
CA THR A 13 -2.51 -12.11 -8.48
C THR A 13 -1.93 -12.83 -7.27
N ILE A 14 -0.69 -12.49 -6.90
CA ILE A 14 -0.01 -12.98 -5.70
C ILE A 14 0.51 -11.77 -4.93
N ASP A 15 0.05 -11.59 -3.69
CA ASP A 15 0.55 -10.55 -2.76
C ASP A 15 1.50 -11.20 -1.74
N ILE A 16 2.77 -10.82 -1.81
CA ILE A 16 3.83 -11.33 -0.94
C ILE A 16 3.99 -10.36 0.23
N GLY A 17 3.33 -10.66 1.34
CA GLY A 17 3.44 -9.92 2.58
C GLY A 17 4.48 -10.51 3.53
N ARG A 18 4.57 -10.00 4.75
CA ARG A 18 5.56 -10.45 5.74
C ARG A 18 5.34 -11.88 6.25
N ASN A 19 4.07 -12.23 6.52
CA ASN A 19 3.71 -13.49 7.16
C ASN A 19 2.81 -14.37 6.28
N TRP A 20 2.30 -13.81 5.20
CA TRP A 20 1.35 -14.46 4.32
C TRP A 20 1.62 -14.12 2.86
N LEU A 21 1.48 -15.12 2.04
CA LEU A 21 1.32 -14.99 0.61
C LEU A 21 -0.17 -15.16 0.33
N ARG A 22 -0.80 -14.13 -0.22
CA ARG A 22 -2.22 -14.16 -0.60
C ARG A 22 -2.32 -14.22 -2.10
N TYR A 23 -3.27 -14.99 -2.63
CA TYR A 23 -3.48 -15.08 -4.06
C TYR A 23 -4.96 -15.00 -4.43
N ALA A 24 -5.23 -14.52 -5.64
CA ALA A 24 -6.57 -14.45 -6.18
C ALA A 24 -6.57 -14.64 -7.69
N LEU A 25 -7.58 -15.36 -8.21
CA LEU A 25 -7.92 -15.39 -9.63
C LEU A 25 -9.02 -14.36 -9.87
N ILE A 26 -8.73 -13.38 -10.75
CA ILE A 26 -9.56 -12.19 -10.93
C ILE A 26 -9.81 -11.97 -12.43
N SER A 27 -11.05 -11.63 -12.81
CA SER A 27 -11.39 -11.25 -14.18
C SER A 27 -10.86 -9.86 -14.56
N GLU A 28 -10.83 -9.54 -15.85
CA GLU A 28 -10.53 -8.21 -16.35
C GLU A 28 -11.51 -7.12 -15.86
N LYS A 29 -12.69 -7.51 -15.36
CA LYS A 29 -13.70 -6.64 -14.74
C LYS A 29 -13.59 -6.55 -13.23
N ILE A 30 -12.51 -7.12 -12.66
CA ILE A 30 -12.22 -7.20 -11.21
C ILE A 30 -13.17 -8.09 -10.40
N ASP A 31 -13.89 -9.03 -11.06
CA ASP A 31 -14.63 -10.07 -10.34
C ASP A 31 -13.66 -11.11 -9.79
N VAL A 32 -13.77 -11.42 -8.50
CA VAL A 32 -12.91 -12.38 -7.82
C VAL A 32 -13.53 -13.78 -7.88
N TYR A 33 -12.87 -14.71 -8.56
CA TYR A 33 -13.36 -16.09 -8.72
C TYR A 33 -12.86 -17.03 -7.63
N LYS A 34 -11.62 -16.83 -7.18
CA LYS A 34 -11.00 -17.68 -6.16
C LYS A 34 -9.95 -16.92 -5.41
N THR A 35 -9.91 -17.11 -4.12
CA THR A 35 -8.84 -16.58 -3.25
C THR A 35 -8.22 -17.69 -2.44
N GLY A 36 -7.00 -17.48 -1.98
CA GLY A 36 -6.32 -18.33 -1.03
C GLY A 36 -5.16 -17.62 -0.37
N LYS A 37 -4.58 -18.28 0.62
CA LYS A 37 -3.41 -17.81 1.33
C LYS A 37 -2.54 -18.97 1.75
N GLU A 38 -1.22 -18.76 1.69
CA GLU A 38 -0.21 -19.67 2.24
C GLU A 38 0.53 -18.92 3.36
N GLN A 39 0.76 -19.61 4.47
CA GLN A 39 1.53 -19.04 5.56
C GLN A 39 3.02 -19.06 5.17
N LEU A 40 3.67 -17.92 5.34
CA LEU A 40 5.09 -17.80 5.12
C LEU A 40 5.83 -18.14 6.42
N ASN A 41 6.20 -19.38 6.57
CA ASN A 41 7.13 -19.79 7.63
C ASN A 41 8.54 -19.34 7.23
N SER A 42 8.79 -17.99 7.29
CA SER A 42 10.04 -17.34 6.89
C SER A 42 10.65 -17.93 5.62
N PHE A 43 10.43 -17.30 4.47
CA PHE A 43 11.28 -17.59 3.31
C PHE A 43 12.73 -17.29 3.72
N THR A 44 13.50 -18.33 3.83
CA THR A 44 14.93 -18.23 4.13
C THR A 44 15.75 -18.12 2.86
N SER A 45 15.16 -18.49 1.73
CA SER A 45 15.83 -18.52 0.43
C SER A 45 14.91 -18.11 -0.72
N ARG A 46 15.53 -17.74 -1.82
CA ARG A 46 14.88 -17.48 -3.09
C ARG A 46 14.15 -18.73 -3.63
N GLU A 47 14.75 -19.89 -3.46
CA GLU A 47 14.22 -21.17 -3.93
C GLU A 47 12.88 -21.51 -3.26
N ASP A 48 12.77 -21.26 -1.95
CA ASP A 48 11.50 -21.42 -1.20
C ASP A 48 10.40 -20.55 -1.77
N LEU A 49 10.73 -19.28 -2.09
CA LEU A 49 9.79 -18.34 -2.70
C LEU A 49 9.32 -18.84 -4.06
N PHE A 50 10.25 -19.23 -4.94
CA PHE A 50 9.94 -19.68 -6.30
C PHE A 50 9.13 -20.98 -6.29
N THR A 51 9.47 -21.93 -5.43
CA THR A 51 8.72 -23.19 -5.25
C THR A 51 7.29 -22.93 -4.79
N THR A 52 7.11 -21.99 -3.86
CA THR A 52 5.76 -21.64 -3.39
C THR A 52 4.93 -20.95 -4.48
N ILE A 53 5.52 -20.03 -5.23
CA ILE A 53 4.87 -19.39 -6.37
C ILE A 53 4.47 -20.45 -7.41
N LYS A 54 5.39 -21.37 -7.74
CA LYS A 54 5.15 -22.46 -8.72
C LYS A 54 3.99 -23.34 -8.29
N LYS A 55 3.93 -23.78 -7.06
CA LYS A 55 2.83 -24.56 -6.50
C LYS A 55 1.47 -23.88 -6.68
N ILE A 56 1.43 -22.55 -6.48
CA ILE A 56 0.19 -21.79 -6.68
C ILE A 56 -0.15 -21.71 -8.17
N THR A 57 0.81 -21.29 -9.01
CA THR A 57 0.58 -21.10 -10.45
C THR A 57 0.15 -22.39 -11.14
N ASP A 58 0.69 -23.55 -10.77
CA ASP A 58 0.31 -24.85 -11.34
C ASP A 58 -1.17 -25.18 -11.09
N SER A 59 -1.74 -24.69 -10.00
CA SER A 59 -3.18 -24.89 -9.71
C SER A 59 -4.11 -24.00 -10.56
N PHE A 60 -3.55 -23.05 -11.32
CA PHE A 60 -4.29 -22.08 -12.15
C PHE A 60 -3.88 -22.07 -13.63
N CYS A 61 -2.89 -22.86 -14.05
CA CYS A 61 -2.32 -22.83 -15.40
C CYS A 61 -3.35 -23.05 -16.55
N LEU A 62 -4.44 -23.76 -16.26
CA LEU A 62 -5.56 -23.96 -17.22
C LEU A 62 -6.56 -22.79 -17.24
N ARG A 63 -6.42 -21.79 -16.38
CA ARG A 63 -7.37 -20.69 -16.22
C ARG A 63 -6.81 -19.33 -16.66
N THR A 64 -5.51 -19.18 -16.64
CA THR A 64 -4.80 -17.97 -17.04
C THR A 64 -3.34 -18.24 -17.31
N ASP A 65 -2.73 -17.43 -18.15
CA ASP A 65 -1.28 -17.36 -18.40
C ASP A 65 -0.66 -16.10 -17.81
N SER A 66 -1.45 -15.28 -17.13
CA SER A 66 -1.11 -13.93 -16.67
C SER A 66 -0.94 -13.89 -15.16
N LEU A 67 0.24 -13.51 -14.70
CA LEU A 67 0.62 -13.45 -13.28
C LEU A 67 1.06 -12.03 -12.90
N ALA A 68 0.43 -11.47 -11.87
CA ALA A 68 0.85 -10.19 -11.28
C ALA A 68 1.22 -10.37 -9.81
N ILE A 69 2.44 -10.01 -9.44
CA ILE A 69 2.97 -10.18 -8.08
C ILE A 69 3.18 -8.82 -7.43
N THR A 70 2.60 -8.61 -6.25
CA THR A 70 2.89 -7.45 -5.40
C THR A 70 3.81 -7.86 -4.26
N MET A 71 4.79 -7.00 -3.94
CA MET A 71 5.76 -7.26 -2.90
C MET A 71 6.37 -5.96 -2.35
N PRO A 72 6.92 -5.96 -1.12
CA PRO A 72 7.64 -4.79 -0.62
C PRO A 72 8.94 -4.56 -1.39
N GLY A 73 9.40 -3.32 -1.43
CA GLY A 73 10.72 -2.96 -1.98
C GLY A 73 10.67 -1.99 -3.16
N ILE A 74 11.86 -1.72 -3.70
CA ILE A 74 12.05 -0.83 -4.84
C ILE A 74 11.94 -1.66 -6.13
N ILE A 75 10.84 -1.48 -6.85
CA ILE A 75 10.49 -2.29 -8.01
C ILE A 75 10.30 -1.40 -9.24
N ASP A 76 10.99 -1.74 -10.32
CA ASP A 76 10.67 -1.24 -11.65
C ASP A 76 9.69 -2.20 -12.34
N THR A 77 8.44 -1.83 -12.34
CA THR A 77 7.37 -2.66 -12.92
C THR A 77 7.48 -2.76 -14.45
N ASP A 78 8.00 -1.73 -15.12
CA ASP A 78 8.12 -1.68 -16.56
C ASP A 78 9.18 -2.66 -17.11
N SER A 79 10.30 -2.81 -16.41
CA SER A 79 11.36 -3.75 -16.77
C SER A 79 11.30 -5.08 -16.02
N GLY A 80 10.50 -5.16 -14.97
CA GLY A 80 10.42 -6.34 -14.11
C GLY A 80 11.64 -6.54 -13.18
N MET A 81 12.39 -5.44 -12.92
CA MET A 81 13.54 -5.44 -12.01
C MET A 81 13.13 -5.22 -10.56
N ALA A 82 13.65 -6.02 -9.66
CA ALA A 82 13.61 -5.82 -8.21
C ALA A 82 14.98 -5.30 -7.73
N TYR A 83 15.10 -4.00 -7.48
CA TYR A 83 16.31 -3.43 -6.91
C TYR A 83 16.48 -3.78 -5.43
N SER A 84 15.35 -3.92 -4.73
CA SER A 84 15.26 -4.47 -3.38
C SER A 84 13.88 -5.08 -3.17
N ALA A 85 13.77 -5.96 -2.17
CA ALA A 85 12.51 -6.61 -1.82
C ALA A 85 12.18 -6.48 -0.33
N GLY A 86 12.53 -5.34 0.27
CA GLY A 86 12.25 -5.04 1.66
C GLY A 86 12.87 -6.06 2.63
N ILE A 87 12.03 -6.84 3.30
CA ILE A 87 12.47 -7.87 4.25
C ILE A 87 13.14 -9.08 3.59
N TYR A 88 12.93 -9.30 2.30
CA TYR A 88 13.48 -10.41 1.52
C TYR A 88 14.88 -10.05 1.00
N ARG A 89 15.87 -9.96 1.89
CA ARG A 89 17.24 -9.46 1.63
C ARG A 89 18.02 -10.26 0.57
N PHE A 90 17.57 -11.47 0.25
CA PHE A 90 18.14 -12.32 -0.77
C PHE A 90 17.73 -11.93 -2.21
N ILE A 91 16.77 -11.01 -2.38
CA ILE A 91 16.39 -10.44 -3.67
C ILE A 91 16.99 -9.04 -3.76
N ARG A 92 17.94 -8.86 -4.68
CA ARG A 92 18.60 -7.57 -4.87
C ARG A 92 19.17 -7.42 -6.28
N ASN A 93 18.75 -6.37 -6.99
CA ASN A 93 19.16 -6.05 -8.36
C ASN A 93 18.94 -7.23 -9.34
N GLU A 94 17.75 -7.85 -9.31
CA GLU A 94 17.40 -9.02 -10.09
C GLU A 94 16.27 -8.77 -11.07
N PRO A 95 16.30 -9.35 -12.29
CA PRO A 95 15.20 -9.31 -13.26
C PRO A 95 14.10 -10.29 -12.85
N LEU A 96 13.53 -10.06 -11.66
CA LEU A 96 12.70 -11.03 -10.93
C LEU A 96 11.44 -11.45 -11.70
N ALA A 97 10.81 -10.53 -12.45
CA ALA A 97 9.62 -10.86 -13.25
C ALA A 97 9.96 -11.89 -14.34
N ARG A 98 11.09 -11.69 -15.03
CA ARG A 98 11.55 -12.62 -16.08
C ARG A 98 11.85 -13.98 -15.51
N GLU A 99 12.56 -14.04 -14.40
CA GLU A 99 12.96 -15.30 -13.77
C GLU A 99 11.75 -16.09 -13.25
N ILE A 100 10.76 -15.41 -12.65
CA ILE A 100 9.51 -16.07 -12.25
C ILE A 100 8.73 -16.52 -13.49
N SER A 101 8.70 -15.71 -14.55
CA SER A 101 8.04 -16.08 -15.82
C SER A 101 8.65 -17.36 -16.41
N GLU A 102 9.98 -17.45 -16.48
CA GLU A 102 10.71 -18.63 -16.97
C GLU A 102 10.44 -19.86 -16.09
N TYR A 103 10.41 -19.68 -14.76
CA TYR A 103 10.20 -20.76 -13.81
C TYR A 103 8.77 -21.29 -13.78
N THR A 104 7.78 -20.41 -13.94
CA THR A 104 6.35 -20.76 -13.86
C THR A 104 5.72 -21.07 -15.20
N GLY A 105 6.27 -20.53 -16.29
CA GLY A 105 5.67 -20.53 -17.63
C GLY A 105 4.55 -19.49 -17.80
N MET A 106 4.34 -18.60 -16.83
CA MET A 106 3.31 -17.56 -16.87
C MET A 106 3.94 -16.20 -17.22
N LYS A 107 3.26 -15.39 -18.03
CA LYS A 107 3.66 -14.01 -18.26
C LYS A 107 3.53 -13.20 -16.98
N THR A 108 4.66 -12.76 -16.42
CA THR A 108 4.72 -12.22 -15.05
C THR A 108 5.07 -10.75 -15.05
N ILE A 109 4.35 -9.97 -14.24
CA ILE A 109 4.76 -8.65 -13.79
C ILE A 109 4.99 -8.64 -12.27
N ILE A 110 5.86 -7.75 -11.81
CA ILE A 110 6.05 -7.47 -10.38
C ILE A 110 5.86 -5.99 -10.11
N LEU A 111 5.36 -5.64 -8.92
CA LEU A 111 5.18 -4.25 -8.51
C LEU A 111 5.27 -4.09 -6.99
N ASN A 112 5.59 -2.87 -6.56
CA ASN A 112 5.57 -2.52 -5.14
C ASN A 112 4.13 -2.60 -4.60
N ASP A 113 3.94 -3.12 -3.39
CA ASP A 113 2.64 -3.37 -2.76
C ASP A 113 1.83 -2.09 -2.49
N ALA A 114 2.48 -1.00 -2.04
CA ALA A 114 1.80 0.29 -1.82
C ALA A 114 1.43 0.97 -3.14
N LYS A 115 2.30 0.89 -4.15
CA LYS A 115 2.00 1.40 -5.51
C LYS A 115 0.88 0.60 -6.16
N ALA A 116 0.84 -0.70 -5.94
CA ALA A 116 -0.28 -1.53 -6.39
C ALA A 116 -1.60 -1.08 -5.75
N ALA A 117 -1.61 -0.88 -4.44
CA ALA A 117 -2.82 -0.38 -3.76
C ALA A 117 -3.27 0.98 -4.31
N ALA A 118 -2.33 1.90 -4.54
CA ALA A 118 -2.64 3.20 -5.15
C ALA A 118 -3.18 3.08 -6.59
N LEU A 119 -2.69 2.12 -7.38
CA LEU A 119 -3.20 1.85 -8.73
C LEU A 119 -4.65 1.35 -8.73
N ALA A 120 -5.10 0.61 -7.71
CA ALA A 120 -6.51 0.27 -7.56
C ALA A 120 -7.37 1.52 -7.38
N GLU A 121 -6.91 2.44 -6.52
CA GLU A 121 -7.62 3.69 -6.28
C GLU A 121 -7.62 4.62 -7.51
N VAL A 122 -6.54 4.65 -8.28
CA VAL A 122 -6.45 5.38 -9.56
C VAL A 122 -7.39 4.78 -10.61
N GLY A 123 -7.40 3.47 -10.72
CA GLY A 123 -8.21 2.79 -11.75
C GLY A 123 -9.71 2.76 -11.44
N TYR A 124 -10.05 2.52 -10.18
CA TYR A 124 -11.40 2.14 -9.80
C TYR A 124 -11.97 2.85 -8.56
N GLY A 125 -11.14 3.56 -7.78
CA GLY A 125 -11.49 4.07 -6.45
C GLY A 125 -11.31 5.57 -6.24
N SER A 126 -10.90 5.93 -5.04
CA SER A 126 -10.84 7.31 -4.50
C SER A 126 -9.89 8.26 -5.25
N LEU A 127 -8.93 7.74 -6.02
CA LEU A 127 -8.00 8.51 -6.85
C LEU A 127 -8.38 8.53 -8.33
N LYS A 128 -9.54 7.98 -8.70
CA LYS A 128 -9.99 8.00 -10.09
C LYS A 128 -10.25 9.43 -10.56
N GLY A 129 -9.58 9.82 -11.65
CA GLY A 129 -9.66 11.17 -12.20
C GLY A 129 -8.87 12.24 -11.42
N VAL A 130 -8.15 11.86 -10.36
CA VAL A 130 -7.25 12.76 -9.64
C VAL A 130 -5.97 12.92 -10.45
N HIS A 131 -5.61 14.17 -10.77
CA HIS A 131 -4.43 14.49 -11.55
C HIS A 131 -3.15 14.38 -10.70
N THR A 132 -3.13 15.05 -9.55
CA THR A 132 -2.02 14.96 -8.59
C THR A 132 -2.56 14.53 -7.23
N GLY A 133 -2.07 13.42 -6.73
CA GLY A 133 -2.53 12.84 -5.46
C GLY A 133 -1.43 12.13 -4.71
N VAL A 134 -1.69 11.84 -3.45
CA VAL A 134 -0.83 11.04 -2.59
C VAL A 134 -1.64 9.97 -1.89
N MET A 135 -1.11 8.76 -1.81
CA MET A 135 -1.62 7.71 -0.95
C MET A 135 -0.65 7.46 0.20
N VAL A 136 -1.15 7.48 1.42
CA VAL A 136 -0.44 7.09 2.64
C VAL A 136 -1.11 5.84 3.20
N MET A 137 -0.35 4.75 3.29
CA MET A 137 -0.84 3.46 3.76
C MET A 137 -0.28 3.17 5.16
N LEU A 138 -1.16 3.16 6.16
CA LEU A 138 -0.83 2.82 7.53
C LEU A 138 -0.75 1.30 7.67
N LEU A 139 0.47 0.78 7.74
CA LEU A 139 0.74 -0.65 7.92
C LEU A 139 1.03 -0.98 9.39
N GLY A 140 1.07 -2.27 9.74
CA GLY A 140 1.35 -2.70 11.10
C GLY A 140 2.67 -2.15 11.65
N THR A 141 3.75 -2.23 10.85
CA THR A 141 5.11 -1.87 11.27
C THR A 141 5.77 -0.80 10.40
N GLY A 142 5.02 -0.15 9.52
CA GLY A 142 5.58 0.84 8.60
C GLY A 142 4.53 1.69 7.92
N ILE A 143 4.98 2.51 7.00
CA ILE A 143 4.16 3.35 6.14
C ILE A 143 4.45 2.98 4.69
N GLY A 144 3.44 2.59 3.95
CA GLY A 144 3.52 2.52 2.50
C GLY A 144 3.13 3.86 1.89
N GLY A 145 3.54 4.10 0.65
CA GLY A 145 3.14 5.32 -0.02
C GLY A 145 3.24 5.27 -1.54
N ALA A 146 2.51 6.17 -2.17
CA ALA A 146 2.59 6.42 -3.60
C ALA A 146 2.27 7.88 -3.90
N ILE A 147 2.95 8.41 -4.90
CA ILE A 147 2.67 9.73 -5.46
C ILE A 147 2.04 9.53 -6.83
N ILE A 148 0.94 10.22 -7.07
CA ILE A 148 0.24 10.24 -8.36
C ILE A 148 0.52 11.58 -9.02
N HIS A 149 0.99 11.53 -10.26
CA HIS A 149 1.19 12.70 -11.11
C HIS A 149 0.65 12.40 -12.50
N ASP A 150 -0.13 13.33 -13.05
CA ASP A 150 -0.86 13.14 -14.31
C ASP A 150 -1.71 11.86 -14.34
N GLY A 151 -2.34 11.52 -13.21
CA GLY A 151 -3.18 10.34 -13.06
C GLY A 151 -2.41 9.01 -13.10
N LYS A 152 -1.08 9.03 -12.96
CA LYS A 152 -0.20 7.86 -12.99
C LYS A 152 0.69 7.83 -11.76
N ILE A 153 1.21 6.65 -11.42
CA ILE A 153 2.22 6.53 -10.37
C ILE A 153 3.49 7.27 -10.81
N PHE A 154 3.94 8.21 -9.98
CA PHE A 154 5.25 8.84 -10.10
C PHE A 154 6.30 7.97 -9.41
N ASN A 155 7.19 7.36 -10.19
CA ASN A 155 8.20 6.44 -9.67
C ASN A 155 9.48 7.13 -9.20
N GLY A 156 9.78 8.34 -9.70
CA GLY A 156 11.08 8.99 -9.51
C GLY A 156 12.20 8.32 -10.33
N ALA A 157 13.39 8.85 -10.23
CA ALA A 157 14.56 8.39 -11.01
C ALA A 157 15.04 6.98 -10.63
N HIS A 158 14.78 6.56 -9.39
CA HIS A 158 15.26 5.29 -8.82
C HIS A 158 14.12 4.45 -8.26
N PHE A 159 12.91 4.66 -8.73
CA PHE A 159 11.68 3.95 -8.31
C PHE A 159 11.32 4.09 -6.83
N GLY A 160 11.99 4.99 -6.09
CA GLY A 160 11.80 5.22 -4.65
C GLY A 160 10.84 6.36 -4.30
N ALA A 161 10.20 7.02 -5.28
CA ALA A 161 9.23 8.07 -4.97
C ALA A 161 8.03 7.46 -4.22
N GLY A 162 7.63 8.12 -3.11
CA GLY A 162 6.57 7.61 -2.24
C GLY A 162 7.04 6.69 -1.11
N GLU A 163 8.35 6.44 -0.97
CA GLU A 163 8.91 5.69 0.17
C GLU A 163 8.88 6.53 1.46
N PHE A 164 7.68 6.90 1.89
CA PHE A 164 7.45 7.81 3.03
C PHE A 164 7.91 7.23 4.37
N SER A 165 8.07 5.92 4.48
CA SER A 165 8.60 5.25 5.69
C SER A 165 9.87 5.90 6.23
N TYR A 166 10.70 6.45 5.34
CA TYR A 166 12.02 6.99 5.68
C TYR A 166 12.04 8.49 5.98
N LEU A 167 10.89 9.16 5.92
CA LEU A 167 10.78 10.55 6.37
C LEU A 167 11.02 10.62 7.89
N THR A 168 11.62 11.72 8.32
CA THR A 168 11.85 12.02 9.73
C THR A 168 11.41 13.46 10.04
N ASP A 169 10.90 13.70 11.22
CA ASP A 169 10.52 15.02 11.72
C ASP A 169 11.61 15.67 12.61
N SER A 170 12.71 14.95 12.85
CA SER A 170 13.82 15.38 13.68
C SER A 170 15.03 15.82 12.85
N THR A 171 15.70 16.88 13.31
CA THR A 171 16.98 17.31 12.77
C THR A 171 18.17 16.47 13.27
N GLN A 172 17.97 15.74 14.37
CA GLN A 172 18.94 14.79 14.91
C GLN A 172 18.35 13.38 14.79
N ARG A 173 18.96 12.57 13.94
CA ARG A 173 18.53 11.20 13.74
C ARG A 173 18.67 10.41 15.03
N ALA A 174 17.58 9.82 15.52
CA ALA A 174 17.60 8.91 16.64
C ALA A 174 18.41 7.65 16.30
N ALA A 175 19.25 7.19 17.22
CA ALA A 175 20.10 6.01 17.00
C ALA A 175 19.28 4.73 16.70
N ASP A 176 18.06 4.66 17.25
CA ASP A 176 17.11 3.57 17.07
C ASP A 176 16.10 3.82 15.93
N ASN A 177 16.26 4.91 15.18
CA ASN A 177 15.35 5.38 14.13
C ASN A 177 13.88 5.64 14.60
N SER A 178 13.65 5.88 15.89
CA SER A 178 12.31 6.16 16.45
C SER A 178 11.66 7.41 15.88
N ASP A 179 12.45 8.32 15.30
CA ASP A 179 12.05 9.53 14.60
C ASP A 179 11.51 9.29 13.18
N MET A 180 11.60 8.05 12.66
CA MET A 180 11.09 7.74 11.32
C MET A 180 9.57 7.68 11.28
N PHE A 181 8.99 8.20 10.19
CA PHE A 181 7.55 8.14 9.93
C PHE A 181 6.98 6.72 10.05
N ALA A 182 7.73 5.72 9.57
CA ALA A 182 7.35 4.32 9.71
C ALA A 182 7.10 3.90 11.16
N LEU A 183 7.91 4.35 12.12
CA LEU A 183 7.79 3.94 13.52
C LEU A 183 6.83 4.83 14.30
N SER A 184 6.83 6.14 14.03
CA SER A 184 5.99 7.10 14.74
C SER A 184 4.52 7.05 14.34
N CYS A 185 4.23 6.75 13.05
CA CYS A 185 2.87 6.81 12.49
C CYS A 185 2.37 5.51 11.84
N SER A 186 3.04 4.36 12.03
CA SER A 186 2.44 3.06 11.71
C SER A 186 1.28 2.72 12.66
N LEU A 187 0.54 1.65 12.39
CA LEU A 187 -0.48 1.17 13.32
C LEU A 187 0.11 0.75 14.68
N ASN A 188 1.35 0.25 14.70
CA ASN A 188 2.06 0.02 15.96
C ASN A 188 2.42 1.34 16.66
N GLY A 189 2.78 2.37 15.91
CA GLY A 189 2.98 3.73 16.43
C GLY A 189 1.71 4.28 17.08
N LEU A 190 0.55 4.12 16.43
CA LEU A 190 -0.74 4.47 17.02
C LEU A 190 -0.98 3.73 18.35
N VAL A 191 -0.76 2.42 18.38
CA VAL A 191 -0.91 1.63 19.61
C VAL A 191 0.03 2.12 20.70
N SER A 192 1.27 2.48 20.37
CA SER A 192 2.24 3.00 21.35
C SER A 192 1.81 4.35 21.92
N VAL A 193 1.36 5.28 21.08
CA VAL A 193 0.86 6.58 21.54
C VAL A 193 -0.36 6.43 22.43
N VAL A 194 -1.33 5.60 22.05
CA VAL A 194 -2.54 5.39 22.87
C VAL A 194 -2.20 4.73 24.18
N LYS A 195 -1.25 3.79 24.25
CA LYS A 195 -0.75 3.21 25.50
C LYS A 195 -0.14 4.28 26.42
N GLU A 196 0.69 5.13 25.87
CA GLU A 196 1.35 6.21 26.61
C GLU A 196 0.35 7.17 27.22
N VAL A 197 -0.64 7.62 26.46
CA VAL A 197 -1.68 8.58 26.90
C VAL A 197 -2.66 7.96 27.89
N THR A 198 -3.11 6.72 27.63
CA THR A 198 -4.13 6.06 28.45
C THR A 198 -3.56 5.31 29.66
N HIS A 199 -2.24 5.08 29.70
CA HIS A 199 -1.56 4.21 30.67
C HIS A 199 -2.10 2.76 30.68
N HIS A 200 -2.70 2.31 29.57
CA HIS A 200 -3.22 0.95 29.40
C HIS A 200 -2.22 0.06 28.65
N GLU A 201 -1.41 -0.70 29.38
CA GLU A 201 -0.37 -1.57 28.79
C GLU A 201 -0.90 -2.60 27.79
N ASN A 202 -2.08 -3.17 28.04
CA ASN A 202 -2.68 -4.16 27.17
C ASN A 202 -3.58 -3.53 26.09
N MET A 203 -3.00 -2.62 25.28
CA MET A 203 -3.67 -1.97 24.13
C MET A 203 -3.31 -2.67 22.81
N ASN A 204 -4.23 -2.69 21.88
CA ASN A 204 -4.02 -3.12 20.51
C ASN A 204 -5.00 -2.39 19.57
N ILE A 205 -4.83 -2.54 18.26
CA ILE A 205 -5.62 -1.84 17.26
C ILE A 205 -7.13 -2.11 17.39
N LEU A 206 -7.53 -3.34 17.68
CA LEU A 206 -8.95 -3.70 17.83
C LEU A 206 -9.59 -3.01 19.04
N LYS A 207 -8.85 -2.90 20.15
CA LYS A 207 -9.30 -2.17 21.34
C LYS A 207 -9.42 -0.67 21.09
N ILE A 208 -8.51 -0.10 20.29
CA ILE A 208 -8.58 1.29 19.87
C ILE A 208 -9.82 1.51 19.01
N MET A 209 -10.04 0.71 17.98
CA MET A 209 -11.23 0.80 17.11
C MET A 209 -12.51 0.67 17.94
N PHE A 210 -12.58 -0.32 18.81
CA PHE A 210 -13.73 -0.49 19.72
C PHE A 210 -13.91 0.71 20.65
N GLY A 211 -12.83 1.27 21.20
CA GLY A 211 -12.89 2.46 22.05
C GLY A 211 -13.41 3.69 21.30
N LEU A 212 -12.94 3.91 20.07
CA LEU A 212 -13.42 4.98 19.20
C LEU A 212 -14.92 4.80 18.91
N SER A 213 -15.37 3.60 18.53
CA SER A 213 -16.79 3.32 18.23
C SER A 213 -17.71 3.50 19.46
N LYS A 214 -17.14 3.48 20.69
CA LYS A 214 -17.85 3.71 21.96
C LYS A 214 -17.65 5.12 22.53
N GLY A 215 -16.93 5.98 21.84
CA GLY A 215 -16.68 7.35 22.29
C GLY A 215 -15.85 7.44 23.59
N LYS A 216 -14.91 6.50 23.82
CA LYS A 216 -14.05 6.52 25.02
C LYS A 216 -13.07 7.68 24.95
N GLU A 217 -13.21 8.64 25.87
CA GLU A 217 -12.49 9.91 25.87
C GLU A 217 -10.96 9.72 25.94
N ASP A 218 -10.48 8.82 26.78
CA ASP A 218 -9.07 8.52 26.95
C ASP A 218 -8.43 7.98 25.64
N ILE A 219 -9.13 7.10 24.92
CA ILE A 219 -8.68 6.56 23.63
C ILE A 219 -8.72 7.65 22.56
N ILE A 220 -9.79 8.45 22.52
CA ILE A 220 -9.92 9.59 21.59
C ILE A 220 -8.75 10.55 21.78
N GLU A 221 -8.37 10.86 23.03
CA GLU A 221 -7.23 11.75 23.30
C GLU A 221 -5.91 11.17 22.79
N GLY A 222 -5.64 9.89 23.03
CA GLY A 222 -4.46 9.24 22.46
C GLY A 222 -4.43 9.23 20.95
N VAL A 223 -5.60 9.02 20.30
CA VAL A 223 -5.72 9.07 18.84
C VAL A 223 -5.53 10.49 18.31
N LYS A 224 -5.98 11.54 19.00
CA LYS A 224 -5.70 12.94 18.64
C LYS A 224 -4.20 13.24 18.63
N VAL A 225 -3.46 12.82 19.65
CA VAL A 225 -2.00 12.99 19.70
C VAL A 225 -1.32 12.31 18.50
N TYR A 226 -1.76 11.10 18.15
CA TYR A 226 -1.25 10.40 16.97
C TYR A 226 -1.62 11.13 15.67
N CYS A 227 -2.86 11.56 15.51
CA CYS A 227 -3.34 12.25 14.30
C CYS A 227 -2.64 13.61 14.10
N ALA A 228 -2.30 14.32 15.16
CA ALA A 228 -1.50 15.54 15.06
C ALA A 228 -0.11 15.29 14.47
N ARG A 229 0.55 14.17 14.84
CA ARG A 229 1.83 13.76 14.21
C ARG A 229 1.63 13.42 12.73
N LEU A 230 0.61 12.62 12.42
CA LEU A 230 0.30 12.24 11.04
C LEU A 230 0.00 13.47 10.17
N ALA A 231 -0.75 14.46 10.69
CA ALA A 231 -1.04 15.71 10.01
C ALA A 231 0.22 16.52 9.69
N ASN A 232 1.23 16.53 10.57
CA ASN A 232 2.52 17.16 10.29
C ASN A 232 3.26 16.50 9.11
N TYR A 233 3.27 15.16 9.03
CA TYR A 233 3.88 14.47 7.89
C TYR A 233 3.09 14.73 6.59
N ILE A 234 1.76 14.75 6.65
CA ILE A 234 0.91 15.10 5.49
C ILE A 234 1.22 16.53 5.02
N TYR A 235 1.34 17.48 5.94
CA TYR A 235 1.73 18.85 5.60
C TYR A 235 3.10 18.93 4.93
N ASN A 236 4.11 18.23 5.47
CA ASN A 236 5.45 18.20 4.89
C ASN A 236 5.45 17.57 3.48
N ILE A 237 4.71 16.50 3.27
CA ILE A 237 4.55 15.89 1.95
C ILE A 237 3.82 16.86 1.01
N GLN A 238 2.80 17.56 1.49
CA GLN A 238 2.06 18.55 0.70
C GLN A 238 2.95 19.69 0.22
N CYS A 239 3.88 20.19 1.05
CA CYS A 239 4.85 21.21 0.64
C CYS A 239 5.74 20.77 -0.54
N VAL A 240 5.92 19.46 -0.75
CA VAL A 240 6.78 18.90 -1.81
C VAL A 240 5.98 18.50 -3.04
N VAL A 241 4.78 17.94 -2.83
CA VAL A 241 3.99 17.29 -3.90
C VAL A 241 2.91 18.22 -4.47
N ASP A 242 2.38 19.13 -3.66
CA ASP A 242 1.23 19.99 -4.00
C ASP A 242 0.06 19.17 -4.58
N ALA A 243 -0.37 18.18 -3.81
CA ALA A 243 -1.42 17.26 -4.22
C ALA A 243 -2.82 17.85 -3.99
N SER A 244 -3.74 17.59 -4.91
CA SER A 244 -5.16 17.97 -4.73
C SER A 244 -5.89 17.02 -3.76
N THR A 245 -5.40 15.79 -3.61
CA THR A 245 -6.06 14.74 -2.82
C THR A 245 -5.03 13.86 -2.11
N PHE A 246 -5.26 13.60 -0.83
CA PHE A 246 -4.60 12.53 -0.08
C PHE A 246 -5.59 11.40 0.21
N VAL A 247 -5.15 10.17 -0.01
CA VAL A 247 -5.91 8.98 0.39
C VAL A 247 -5.16 8.29 1.52
N ILE A 248 -5.83 8.10 2.65
CA ILE A 248 -5.30 7.42 3.82
C ILE A 248 -5.87 5.99 3.85
N SER A 249 -5.01 5.01 3.97
CA SER A 249 -5.35 3.58 4.02
C SER A 249 -4.85 2.93 5.30
N GLY A 250 -5.48 1.86 5.67
CA GLY A 250 -5.20 1.06 6.88
C GLY A 250 -6.51 0.70 7.57
N ASN A 251 -6.57 -0.42 8.27
CA ASN A 251 -7.83 -0.92 8.88
C ASN A 251 -8.49 0.08 9.84
N ILE A 252 -7.71 1.00 10.43
CA ILE A 252 -8.23 2.05 11.30
C ILE A 252 -9.11 3.07 10.57
N THR A 253 -8.91 3.23 9.25
CA THR A 253 -9.68 4.18 8.45
C THR A 253 -11.12 3.73 8.20
N ASP A 254 -11.46 2.49 8.57
CA ASP A 254 -12.84 1.98 8.56
C ASP A 254 -13.66 2.56 9.74
N GLU A 255 -12.97 3.15 10.73
CA GLU A 255 -13.60 3.78 11.89
C GLU A 255 -13.88 5.27 11.59
N PRO A 256 -15.16 5.68 11.47
CA PRO A 256 -15.50 7.06 11.11
C PRO A 256 -14.94 8.10 12.08
N THR A 257 -14.88 7.79 13.36
CA THR A 257 -14.32 8.67 14.40
C THR A 257 -12.84 8.94 14.15
N PHE A 258 -12.07 7.93 13.69
CA PHE A 258 -10.67 8.15 13.31
C PHE A 258 -10.54 9.11 12.13
N MET A 259 -11.39 8.92 11.09
CA MET A 259 -11.36 9.79 9.91
C MET A 259 -11.75 11.24 10.25
N GLN A 260 -12.64 11.44 11.22
CA GLN A 260 -12.97 12.78 11.70
C GLN A 260 -11.78 13.40 12.46
N ILE A 261 -11.17 12.66 13.40
CA ILE A 261 -10.04 13.15 14.18
C ILE A 261 -8.85 13.52 13.28
N ILE A 262 -8.53 12.71 12.26
CA ILE A 262 -7.44 13.07 11.35
C ILE A 262 -7.79 14.28 10.48
N GLN A 263 -9.05 14.43 10.07
CA GLN A 263 -9.50 15.63 9.34
C GLN A 263 -9.34 16.88 10.21
N ASP A 264 -9.80 16.83 11.47
CA ASP A 264 -9.68 17.94 12.42
C ASP A 264 -8.22 18.33 12.68
N ALA A 265 -7.34 17.32 12.82
CA ALA A 265 -5.89 17.56 13.01
C ALA A 265 -5.24 18.19 11.77
N ILE A 266 -5.68 17.82 10.57
CA ILE A 266 -5.21 18.42 9.31
C ILE A 266 -5.72 19.85 9.20
N ASP A 267 -7.01 20.09 9.48
CA ASP A 267 -7.60 21.43 9.45
C ASP A 267 -6.87 22.37 10.41
N GLU A 268 -6.58 21.92 11.62
CA GLU A 268 -5.79 22.66 12.60
C GLU A 268 -4.36 22.93 12.09
N ARG A 269 -3.68 21.91 11.54
CA ARG A 269 -2.30 22.05 11.06
C ARG A 269 -2.20 23.07 9.92
N PHE A 270 -3.15 23.06 8.96
CA PHE A 270 -3.13 23.97 7.83
C PHE A 270 -3.60 25.37 8.20
N SER A 271 -4.55 25.53 9.14
CA SER A 271 -5.00 26.83 9.63
C SER A 271 -3.90 27.57 10.39
N ASN A 272 -2.98 26.85 11.01
CA ASN A 272 -1.82 27.42 11.72
C ASN A 272 -0.66 27.82 10.79
N ASP A 273 -0.80 27.67 9.46
CA ASP A 273 0.18 28.19 8.50
C ASP A 273 0.08 29.70 8.42
N THR A 274 1.07 30.40 9.03
CA THR A 274 1.10 31.87 9.15
C THR A 274 1.02 32.58 7.79
N TYR A 275 1.56 31.97 6.76
CA TYR A 275 1.62 32.58 5.42
C TYR A 275 0.52 32.09 4.47
N GLN A 276 -0.19 31.02 4.83
CA GLN A 276 -1.28 30.39 4.04
C GLN A 276 -0.88 30.13 2.57
N ASN A 277 0.38 29.73 2.37
CA ASN A 277 0.93 29.48 1.03
C ASN A 277 0.73 28.03 0.58
N ILE A 278 0.39 27.13 1.50
CA ILE A 278 0.22 25.69 1.21
C ILE A 278 -1.26 25.37 1.21
N PHE A 279 -1.77 24.96 0.06
CA PHE A 279 -3.18 24.56 -0.08
C PHE A 279 -3.44 23.23 0.61
N GLN A 280 -4.49 23.19 1.41
CA GLN A 280 -4.94 21.96 2.06
C GLN A 280 -5.53 21.01 1.02
N PRO A 281 -5.06 19.74 0.96
CA PRO A 281 -5.63 18.75 0.07
C PRO A 281 -6.95 18.20 0.61
N VAL A 282 -7.76 17.62 -0.28
CA VAL A 282 -8.93 16.82 0.12
C VAL A 282 -8.44 15.50 0.70
N ILE A 283 -8.91 15.14 1.90
CA ILE A 283 -8.60 13.87 2.55
C ILE A 283 -9.70 12.86 2.26
N ARG A 284 -9.32 11.65 1.84
CA ARG A 284 -10.24 10.54 1.55
C ARG A 284 -9.74 9.24 2.18
N GLY A 285 -10.66 8.37 2.54
CA GLY A 285 -10.36 6.96 2.82
C GLY A 285 -10.22 6.15 1.53
N VAL A 286 -9.68 4.94 1.63
CA VAL A 286 -9.57 4.00 0.50
C VAL A 286 -10.94 3.38 0.16
N THR A 287 -11.07 2.93 -1.09
CA THR A 287 -12.24 2.20 -1.57
C THR A 287 -12.10 0.68 -1.37
N PHE A 288 -10.87 0.15 -1.54
CA PHE A 288 -10.68 -1.31 -1.69
C PHE A 288 -10.01 -1.99 -0.50
N HIS A 289 -9.62 -1.27 0.55
CA HIS A 289 -9.06 -1.82 1.81
C HIS A 289 -8.01 -2.93 1.58
N GLU A 290 -8.21 -4.12 2.13
CA GLU A 290 -7.30 -5.27 1.97
C GLU A 290 -7.20 -5.79 0.53
N ASP A 291 -8.20 -5.50 -0.30
CA ASP A 291 -8.28 -5.96 -1.68
C ASP A 291 -7.55 -5.05 -2.67
N ALA A 292 -7.13 -3.86 -2.24
CA ALA A 292 -6.53 -2.85 -3.11
C ALA A 292 -5.33 -3.39 -3.92
N ARG A 293 -4.42 -4.14 -3.29
CA ARG A 293 -3.21 -4.63 -3.95
C ARG A 293 -3.53 -5.56 -5.12
N LYS A 294 -4.48 -6.49 -4.95
CA LYS A 294 -4.85 -7.42 -6.01
C LYS A 294 -5.54 -6.73 -7.19
N TYR A 295 -6.40 -5.75 -6.94
CA TYR A 295 -7.05 -4.99 -8.02
C TYR A 295 -6.07 -4.06 -8.73
N GLY A 296 -5.17 -3.43 -7.99
CA GLY A 296 -4.10 -2.63 -8.58
C GLY A 296 -3.10 -3.45 -9.39
N ALA A 297 -2.82 -4.69 -8.98
CA ALA A 297 -2.00 -5.61 -9.76
C ALA A 297 -2.64 -5.95 -11.11
N VAL A 298 -3.95 -6.20 -11.15
CA VAL A 298 -4.70 -6.39 -12.41
C VAL A 298 -4.68 -5.13 -13.26
N TYR A 299 -4.89 -3.95 -12.64
CA TYR A 299 -4.84 -2.68 -13.34
C TYR A 299 -3.47 -2.44 -13.98
N ALA A 300 -2.38 -2.66 -13.24
CA ALA A 300 -1.02 -2.52 -13.74
C ALA A 300 -0.74 -3.47 -14.92
N TYR A 301 -1.17 -4.72 -14.79
CA TYR A 301 -1.00 -5.72 -15.84
C TYR A 301 -1.68 -5.27 -17.14
N LYS A 302 -2.95 -4.84 -17.05
CA LYS A 302 -3.71 -4.33 -18.20
C LYS A 302 -3.06 -3.11 -18.86
N GLU A 303 -2.50 -2.21 -18.07
CA GLU A 303 -1.79 -1.04 -18.59
C GLU A 303 -0.50 -1.41 -19.33
N LEU A 304 0.24 -2.41 -18.86
CA LEU A 304 1.43 -2.92 -19.56
C LEU A 304 1.07 -3.65 -20.85
N GLU A 305 -0.02 -4.43 -20.87
CA GLU A 305 -0.54 -5.05 -22.08
C GLU A 305 -0.92 -4.00 -23.15
N LYS A 306 -1.66 -2.96 -22.76
CA LYS A 306 -2.01 -1.87 -23.68
C LYS A 306 -0.79 -1.17 -24.29
N LYS A 307 0.32 -1.13 -23.54
CA LYS A 307 1.59 -0.56 -24.01
C LYS A 307 2.45 -1.55 -24.81
N GLY A 308 2.01 -2.81 -24.97
CA GLY A 308 2.78 -3.86 -25.62
C GLY A 308 4.07 -4.26 -24.90
N LYS A 309 4.13 -4.09 -23.57
CA LYS A 309 5.30 -4.41 -22.75
C LYS A 309 5.28 -5.83 -22.18
N ILE A 310 4.15 -6.54 -22.30
CA ILE A 310 3.99 -7.91 -21.85
C ILE A 310 3.07 -8.73 -22.77
#